data_76a4abe6963cc114a362709ae19a2c40
#
_entry.id   76a4abe6963cc114a362709ae19a2c40
#
_cell.length_a   1.000
_cell.length_b   1.000
_cell.length_c   1.000
_cell.angle_alpha   90.00
_cell.angle_beta   90.00
_cell.angle_gamma   90.00
#
_symmetry.space_group_name_H-M   'P 1'
#
loop_
_entity.id
_entity.type
_entity.pdbx_description
1 polymer ?
#
loop_
_entity_poly.entity_id
_entity_poly.type
_entity_poly.pdbx_seq_one_letter_code
_entity_poly.pdbx_strand_id
1 'polypeptide(L)'
;MSPSALSRLLRPVEPLTPAMSISDVADRLLMPEHRAFLSLPVVDDERRVLGLVSRYTLQDIFMQRFGRDLWGRHPVRDVMNRAPLSVSLGASLEEAAQQVTGRLQYPITEDFALVDEEGRYRGLGTVLDLLKAMEARIAQRNRVLRKALVDLKESQAQLVQSEKMASLGQMVAGVAHELNTPLGYVGNNLALLEELSDPLLRLADAQAALVD
;
A
#
# COMPACT_ATOMS: atom_id res chain seq x y z
N MET A 1 1.18 -21.33 -0.21
CA MET A 1 1.37 -20.18 -1.12
C MET A 1 0.11 -19.33 -1.07
N SER A 2 0.21 -18.08 -0.66
CA SER A 2 -0.97 -17.18 -0.69
C SER A 2 -1.37 -16.92 -2.14
N PRO A 3 -2.67 -16.97 -2.48
CA PRO A 3 -3.14 -16.69 -3.84
C PRO A 3 -2.65 -15.30 -4.26
N SER A 4 -2.11 -15.19 -5.47
CA SER A 4 -1.67 -13.90 -6.01
C SER A 4 -2.84 -12.91 -6.04
N ALA A 5 -2.55 -11.61 -5.99
CA ALA A 5 -3.60 -10.60 -6.07
C ALA A 5 -4.44 -10.75 -7.36
N LEU A 6 -3.82 -11.18 -8.46
CA LEU A 6 -4.47 -11.41 -9.74
C LEU A 6 -5.36 -12.65 -9.75
N SER A 7 -5.07 -13.67 -8.91
CA SER A 7 -5.95 -14.84 -8.78
C SER A 7 -7.35 -14.48 -8.26
N ARG A 8 -7.48 -13.35 -7.55
CA ARG A 8 -8.77 -12.83 -7.08
C ARG A 8 -9.56 -12.10 -8.18
N LEU A 9 -8.88 -11.63 -9.21
CA LEU A 9 -9.48 -10.96 -10.37
C LEU A 9 -9.88 -11.95 -11.45
N LEU A 10 -9.42 -13.20 -11.33
CA LEU A 10 -9.68 -14.24 -12.31
C LEU A 10 -11.17 -14.56 -12.35
N ARG A 11 -11.77 -14.37 -13.52
CA ARG A 11 -13.11 -14.80 -13.85
C ARG A 11 -13.04 -16.05 -14.71
N PRO A 12 -13.54 -17.19 -14.23
CA PRO A 12 -13.54 -18.41 -15.02
C PRO A 12 -14.52 -18.24 -16.18
N VAL A 13 -14.00 -18.26 -17.39
CA VAL A 13 -14.77 -18.22 -18.64
C VAL A 13 -14.26 -19.35 -19.51
N GLU A 14 -15.20 -20.15 -20.02
CA GLU A 14 -14.84 -21.24 -20.92
C GLU A 14 -14.39 -20.67 -22.27
N PRO A 15 -13.18 -21.00 -22.74
CA PRO A 15 -12.65 -20.45 -23.96
C PRO A 15 -13.34 -21.00 -25.20
N LEU A 16 -13.23 -20.26 -26.29
CA LEU A 16 -13.71 -20.63 -27.61
C LEU A 16 -12.64 -21.43 -28.35
N THR A 17 -13.09 -22.33 -29.24
CA THR A 17 -12.20 -22.94 -30.22
C THR A 17 -12.10 -22.06 -31.49
N PRO A 18 -10.97 -22.06 -32.19
CA PRO A 18 -10.77 -21.22 -33.40
C PRO A 18 -11.74 -21.51 -34.53
N ALA A 19 -12.28 -22.73 -34.57
CA ALA A 19 -13.22 -23.19 -35.61
C ALA A 19 -14.69 -22.88 -35.32
N MET A 20 -15.02 -22.41 -34.12
CA MET A 20 -16.40 -22.07 -33.72
C MET A 20 -16.96 -20.98 -34.65
N SER A 21 -18.24 -21.09 -35.02
CA SER A 21 -18.86 -20.10 -35.92
C SER A 21 -19.07 -18.75 -35.22
N ILE A 22 -18.98 -17.66 -35.96
CA ILE A 22 -19.22 -16.30 -35.47
C ILE A 22 -20.64 -16.18 -34.88
N SER A 23 -21.65 -16.83 -35.47
CA SER A 23 -23.00 -16.83 -34.92
C SER A 23 -23.09 -17.50 -33.55
N ASP A 24 -22.46 -18.68 -33.37
CA ASP A 24 -22.47 -19.37 -32.09
C ASP A 24 -21.77 -18.56 -31.00
N VAL A 25 -20.67 -17.89 -31.36
CA VAL A 25 -19.93 -17.02 -30.44
C VAL A 25 -20.76 -15.80 -30.05
N ALA A 26 -21.47 -15.19 -31.00
CA ALA A 26 -22.35 -14.08 -30.72
C ALA A 26 -23.50 -14.48 -29.80
N ASP A 27 -24.13 -15.62 -30.05
CA ASP A 27 -25.19 -16.16 -29.20
C ASP A 27 -24.67 -16.47 -27.77
N ARG A 28 -23.44 -17.00 -27.67
CA ARG A 28 -22.77 -17.25 -26.40
C ARG A 28 -22.47 -15.94 -25.63
N LEU A 29 -22.05 -14.87 -26.30
CA LEU A 29 -21.85 -13.54 -25.68
C LEU A 29 -23.16 -12.91 -25.17
N LEU A 30 -24.31 -13.31 -25.71
CA LEU A 30 -25.63 -12.83 -25.24
C LEU A 30 -26.12 -13.56 -23.98
N MET A 31 -25.51 -14.69 -23.62
CA MET A 31 -25.90 -15.43 -22.42
C MET A 31 -25.68 -14.60 -21.15
N PRO A 32 -26.55 -14.73 -20.12
CA PRO A 32 -26.48 -13.93 -18.89
C PRO A 32 -25.11 -13.99 -18.20
N GLU A 33 -24.47 -15.15 -18.19
CA GLU A 33 -23.16 -15.36 -17.57
C GLU A 33 -22.03 -14.60 -18.25
N HIS A 34 -22.19 -14.26 -19.55
CA HIS A 34 -21.17 -13.52 -20.30
C HIS A 34 -21.45 -12.02 -20.44
N ARG A 35 -22.54 -11.52 -19.86
CA ARG A 35 -22.91 -10.09 -19.95
C ARG A 35 -21.86 -9.13 -19.37
N ALA A 36 -21.12 -9.59 -18.36
CA ALA A 36 -20.09 -8.79 -17.70
C ALA A 36 -18.81 -8.65 -18.52
N PHE A 37 -18.66 -9.45 -19.59
CA PHE A 37 -17.44 -9.48 -20.39
C PHE A 37 -17.61 -8.71 -21.71
N LEU A 38 -16.55 -8.00 -22.08
CA LEU A 38 -16.44 -7.29 -23.37
C LEU A 38 -15.99 -8.22 -24.48
N SER A 39 -15.25 -9.28 -24.13
CA SER A 39 -14.68 -10.22 -25.10
C SER A 39 -14.66 -11.65 -24.55
N LEU A 40 -14.52 -12.63 -25.45
CA LEU A 40 -14.28 -14.04 -25.10
C LEU A 40 -12.93 -14.49 -25.66
N PRO A 41 -12.19 -15.35 -24.94
CA PRO A 41 -10.89 -15.84 -25.35
C PRO A 41 -11.02 -16.99 -26.36
N VAL A 42 -10.14 -16.99 -27.34
CA VAL A 42 -9.95 -18.10 -28.28
C VAL A 42 -8.63 -18.76 -27.94
N VAL A 43 -8.64 -20.07 -27.75
CA VAL A 43 -7.46 -20.86 -27.40
C VAL A 43 -7.26 -22.03 -28.35
N ASP A 44 -6.01 -22.52 -28.40
CA ASP A 44 -5.68 -23.78 -29.07
C ASP A 44 -5.97 -25.01 -28.18
N ASP A 45 -5.65 -26.19 -28.69
CA ASP A 45 -5.83 -27.47 -27.98
C ASP A 45 -4.93 -27.56 -26.71
N GLU A 46 -3.83 -26.80 -26.65
CA GLU A 46 -2.92 -26.71 -25.51
C GLU A 46 -3.35 -25.62 -24.50
N ARG A 47 -4.53 -25.00 -24.72
CA ARG A 47 -5.06 -23.86 -23.95
C ARG A 47 -4.21 -22.59 -24.05
N ARG A 48 -3.41 -22.39 -25.06
CA ARG A 48 -2.69 -21.14 -25.30
C ARG A 48 -3.63 -20.13 -25.96
N VAL A 49 -3.53 -18.89 -25.52
CA VAL A 49 -4.38 -17.81 -26.03
C VAL A 49 -3.97 -17.45 -27.45
N LEU A 50 -4.86 -17.70 -28.42
CA LEU A 50 -4.69 -17.34 -29.83
C LEU A 50 -5.22 -15.95 -30.12
N GLY A 51 -6.26 -15.50 -29.38
CA GLY A 51 -6.88 -14.21 -29.60
C GLY A 51 -8.03 -13.95 -28.64
N LEU A 52 -8.62 -12.76 -28.81
CA LEU A 52 -9.88 -12.37 -28.15
C LEU A 52 -10.89 -11.97 -29.23
N VAL A 53 -12.15 -12.30 -29.00
CA VAL A 53 -13.27 -11.85 -29.84
C VAL A 53 -14.11 -10.89 -29.04
N SER A 54 -14.15 -9.63 -29.47
CA SER A 54 -14.89 -8.62 -28.76
C SER A 54 -16.36 -8.56 -29.17
N ARG A 55 -17.20 -8.22 -28.22
CA ARG A 55 -18.61 -7.91 -28.47
C ARG A 55 -18.76 -6.79 -29.49
N TYR A 56 -17.87 -5.80 -29.44
CA TYR A 56 -17.83 -4.67 -30.36
C TYR A 56 -17.60 -5.12 -31.81
N THR A 57 -16.59 -5.98 -32.04
CA THR A 57 -16.30 -6.53 -33.38
C THR A 57 -17.50 -7.30 -33.94
N LEU A 58 -18.18 -8.11 -33.11
CA LEU A 58 -19.34 -8.85 -33.57
C LEU A 58 -20.54 -7.93 -33.85
N GLN A 59 -20.77 -6.89 -33.04
CA GLN A 59 -21.79 -5.89 -33.30
C GLN A 59 -21.53 -5.15 -34.62
N ASP A 60 -20.28 -4.73 -34.87
CA ASP A 60 -19.90 -4.05 -36.10
C ASP A 60 -20.17 -4.91 -37.33
N ILE A 61 -19.79 -6.18 -37.28
CA ILE A 61 -20.05 -7.15 -38.38
C ILE A 61 -21.56 -7.30 -38.60
N PHE A 62 -22.36 -7.50 -37.52
CA PHE A 62 -23.80 -7.79 -37.63
C PHE A 62 -24.66 -6.55 -37.95
N MET A 63 -24.15 -5.34 -37.71
CA MET A 63 -24.77 -4.09 -38.13
C MET A 63 -24.62 -3.83 -39.64
N GLN A 64 -23.69 -4.50 -40.32
CA GLN A 64 -23.56 -4.40 -41.79
C GLN A 64 -24.76 -5.08 -42.46
N ARG A 65 -25.13 -4.55 -43.65
CA ARG A 65 -26.20 -5.16 -44.45
C ARG A 65 -25.81 -6.59 -44.80
N PHE A 66 -26.64 -7.56 -44.44
CA PHE A 66 -26.39 -8.99 -44.57
C PHE A 66 -25.20 -9.54 -43.76
N GLY A 67 -24.70 -8.81 -42.78
CA GLY A 67 -23.50 -9.21 -42.02
C GLY A 67 -23.62 -10.60 -41.38
N ARG A 68 -24.79 -10.92 -40.78
CA ARG A 68 -25.03 -12.25 -40.19
C ARG A 68 -25.10 -13.37 -41.22
N ASP A 69 -25.66 -13.12 -42.37
CA ASP A 69 -25.77 -14.11 -43.46
C ASP A 69 -24.41 -14.40 -44.11
N LEU A 70 -23.58 -13.34 -44.28
CA LEU A 70 -22.28 -13.44 -44.90
C LEU A 70 -21.23 -14.01 -43.93
N TRP A 71 -21.18 -13.51 -42.70
CA TRP A 71 -20.12 -13.81 -41.76
C TRP A 71 -20.50 -14.87 -40.72
N GLY A 72 -21.77 -15.09 -40.45
CA GLY A 72 -22.23 -15.91 -39.32
C GLY A 72 -21.67 -17.32 -39.28
N ARG A 73 -21.42 -17.94 -40.48
CA ARG A 73 -20.86 -19.29 -40.62
C ARG A 73 -19.34 -19.32 -40.67
N HIS A 74 -18.67 -18.18 -40.79
CA HIS A 74 -17.22 -18.10 -40.74
C HIS A 74 -16.66 -18.46 -39.36
N PRO A 75 -15.46 -19.04 -39.31
CA PRO A 75 -14.81 -19.38 -38.05
C PRO A 75 -14.35 -18.12 -37.34
N VAL A 76 -14.45 -18.13 -36.02
CA VAL A 76 -14.11 -16.98 -35.15
C VAL A 76 -12.67 -16.50 -35.28
N ARG A 77 -11.76 -17.39 -35.66
CA ARG A 77 -10.34 -17.04 -35.94
C ARG A 77 -10.16 -15.97 -37.03
N ASP A 78 -11.15 -15.78 -37.89
CA ASP A 78 -11.09 -14.82 -39.02
C ASP A 78 -11.34 -13.37 -38.52
N VAL A 79 -11.98 -13.21 -37.37
CA VAL A 79 -12.38 -11.90 -36.82
C VAL A 79 -11.80 -11.60 -35.42
N MET A 80 -11.09 -12.56 -34.81
CA MET A 80 -10.47 -12.36 -33.50
C MET A 80 -9.29 -11.38 -33.58
N ASN A 81 -9.08 -10.63 -32.51
CA ASN A 81 -7.85 -9.90 -32.28
C ASN A 81 -6.72 -10.92 -31.98
N ARG A 82 -5.72 -11.00 -32.87
CA ARG A 82 -4.59 -11.95 -32.76
C ARG A 82 -3.44 -11.47 -31.86
N ALA A 83 -3.54 -10.25 -31.35
CA ALA A 83 -2.58 -9.68 -30.42
C ALA A 83 -3.26 -9.33 -29.07
N PRO A 84 -3.91 -10.33 -28.42
CA PRO A 84 -4.68 -10.09 -27.20
C PRO A 84 -3.78 -9.64 -26.07
N LEU A 85 -4.31 -8.84 -25.16
CA LEU A 85 -3.62 -8.52 -23.93
C LEU A 85 -3.68 -9.74 -23.02
N SER A 86 -2.50 -10.29 -22.71
CA SER A 86 -2.36 -11.42 -21.78
C SER A 86 -1.48 -11.00 -20.60
N VAL A 87 -1.91 -11.32 -19.39
CA VAL A 87 -1.22 -11.00 -18.13
C VAL A 87 -0.96 -12.30 -17.36
N SER A 88 0.28 -12.49 -16.92
CA SER A 88 0.63 -13.64 -16.10
C SER A 88 0.02 -13.54 -14.70
N LEU A 89 -0.53 -14.65 -14.19
CA LEU A 89 -1.01 -14.75 -12.80
C LEU A 89 0.11 -14.57 -11.76
N GLY A 90 1.37 -14.77 -12.17
CA GLY A 90 2.55 -14.51 -11.33
C GLY A 90 2.94 -13.04 -11.23
N ALA A 91 2.42 -12.17 -12.11
CA ALA A 91 2.70 -10.74 -12.07
C ALA A 91 2.09 -10.08 -10.83
N SER A 92 2.69 -8.97 -10.39
CA SER A 92 2.10 -8.11 -9.37
C SER A 92 0.89 -7.34 -9.92
N LEU A 93 0.04 -6.84 -9.01
CA LEU A 93 -1.11 -6.02 -9.39
C LEU A 93 -0.67 -4.74 -10.12
N GLU A 94 0.45 -4.17 -9.72
CA GLU A 94 1.03 -2.97 -10.29
C GLU A 94 1.56 -3.20 -11.72
N GLU A 95 2.26 -4.30 -11.94
CA GLU A 95 2.73 -4.71 -13.28
C GLU A 95 1.57 -5.00 -14.22
N ALA A 96 0.55 -5.72 -13.73
CA ALA A 96 -0.67 -5.97 -14.48
C ALA A 96 -1.37 -4.66 -14.87
N ALA A 97 -1.52 -3.74 -13.93
CA ALA A 97 -2.13 -2.44 -14.20
C ALA A 97 -1.33 -1.65 -15.24
N GLN A 98 0.00 -1.65 -15.16
CA GLN A 98 0.86 -0.97 -16.12
C GLN A 98 0.77 -1.59 -17.52
N GLN A 99 0.76 -2.92 -17.62
CA GLN A 99 0.60 -3.63 -18.90
C GLN A 99 -0.76 -3.35 -19.54
N VAL A 100 -1.84 -3.40 -18.72
CA VAL A 100 -3.19 -3.15 -19.20
C VAL A 100 -3.33 -1.70 -19.63
N THR A 101 -3.00 -0.73 -18.79
CA THR A 101 -3.14 0.70 -19.11
C THR A 101 -2.26 1.15 -20.26
N GLY A 102 -1.05 0.59 -20.39
CA GLY A 102 -0.12 0.90 -21.50
C GLY A 102 -0.58 0.43 -22.88
N ARG A 103 -1.52 -0.53 -22.94
CA ARG A 103 -2.10 -1.04 -24.18
C ARG A 103 -3.57 -0.68 -24.37
N LEU A 104 -4.17 -0.01 -23.37
CA LEU A 104 -5.58 0.36 -23.43
C LEU A 104 -5.79 1.39 -24.55
N GLN A 105 -6.72 1.10 -25.44
CA GLN A 105 -7.19 2.02 -26.45
C GLN A 105 -8.63 2.41 -26.20
N TYR A 106 -9.00 3.60 -26.56
CA TYR A 106 -10.39 4.05 -26.45
C TYR A 106 -11.11 3.86 -27.81
N PRO A 107 -12.32 3.32 -27.83
CA PRO A 107 -13.08 2.76 -26.72
C PRO A 107 -12.50 1.43 -26.21
N ILE A 108 -12.70 1.14 -24.92
CA ILE A 108 -12.30 -0.16 -24.35
C ILE A 108 -13.25 -1.23 -24.89
N THR A 109 -12.74 -2.08 -25.74
CA THR A 109 -13.54 -3.10 -26.45
C THR A 109 -13.25 -4.52 -26.03
N GLU A 110 -12.18 -4.74 -25.26
CA GLU A 110 -11.71 -6.06 -24.86
C GLU A 110 -11.34 -6.11 -23.38
N ASP A 111 -11.51 -7.28 -22.82
CA ASP A 111 -10.94 -7.69 -21.53
C ASP A 111 -9.51 -8.19 -21.75
N PHE A 112 -8.83 -8.69 -20.72
CA PHE A 112 -7.52 -9.29 -20.85
C PHE A 112 -7.51 -10.75 -20.37
N ALA A 113 -6.69 -11.56 -21.03
CA ALA A 113 -6.52 -12.96 -20.66
C ALA A 113 -5.55 -13.09 -19.47
N LEU A 114 -5.90 -13.92 -18.51
CA LEU A 114 -5.03 -14.34 -17.42
C LEU A 114 -4.43 -15.70 -17.76
N VAL A 115 -3.10 -15.78 -17.76
CA VAL A 115 -2.35 -16.97 -18.13
C VAL A 115 -1.45 -17.44 -16.98
N ASP A 116 -1.13 -18.73 -16.96
CA ASP A 116 -0.13 -19.29 -16.04
C ASP A 116 1.31 -19.00 -16.51
N GLU A 117 2.29 -19.56 -15.80
CA GLU A 117 3.72 -19.39 -16.13
C GLU A 117 4.10 -20.04 -17.47
N GLU A 118 3.34 -21.05 -17.89
CA GLU A 118 3.52 -21.72 -19.19
C GLU A 118 2.75 -21.02 -20.33
N GLY A 119 2.08 -19.90 -20.04
CA GLY A 119 1.30 -19.15 -21.02
C GLY A 119 -0.08 -19.74 -21.34
N ARG A 120 -0.58 -20.69 -20.54
CA ARG A 120 -1.89 -21.32 -20.75
C ARG A 120 -2.98 -20.46 -20.12
N TYR A 121 -4.08 -20.35 -20.82
CA TYR A 121 -5.26 -19.63 -20.38
C TYR A 121 -5.85 -20.21 -19.08
N ARG A 122 -6.12 -19.34 -18.13
CA ARG A 122 -6.73 -19.67 -16.84
C ARG A 122 -8.06 -19.00 -16.60
N GLY A 123 -8.28 -17.82 -17.21
CA GLY A 123 -9.50 -17.05 -17.07
C GLY A 123 -9.37 -15.65 -17.68
N LEU A 124 -10.42 -14.87 -17.58
CA LEU A 124 -10.41 -13.45 -17.97
C LEU A 124 -10.24 -12.54 -16.74
N GLY A 125 -9.60 -11.41 -16.93
CA GLY A 125 -9.61 -10.27 -16.04
C GLY A 125 -10.29 -9.10 -16.73
N THR A 126 -11.12 -8.36 -16.00
CA THR A 126 -11.76 -7.14 -16.52
C THR A 126 -10.98 -5.90 -16.10
N VAL A 127 -10.96 -4.88 -16.95
CA VAL A 127 -10.34 -3.59 -16.64
C VAL A 127 -10.99 -2.98 -15.39
N LEU A 128 -12.30 -3.14 -15.23
CA LEU A 128 -13.02 -2.62 -14.06
C LEU A 128 -12.59 -3.28 -12.74
N ASP A 129 -12.44 -4.62 -12.73
CA ASP A 129 -11.99 -5.34 -11.53
C ASP A 129 -10.54 -4.96 -11.19
N LEU A 130 -9.70 -4.76 -12.20
CA LEU A 130 -8.32 -4.29 -12.01
C LEU A 130 -8.28 -2.89 -11.39
N LEU A 131 -9.09 -1.95 -11.89
CA LEU A 131 -9.18 -0.60 -11.33
C LEU A 131 -9.66 -0.60 -9.88
N LYS A 132 -10.68 -1.39 -9.55
CA LYS A 132 -11.16 -1.55 -8.17
C LYS A 132 -10.09 -2.13 -7.24
N ALA A 133 -9.33 -3.11 -7.72
CA ALA A 133 -8.24 -3.70 -6.95
C ALA A 133 -7.10 -2.69 -6.71
N MET A 134 -6.76 -1.87 -7.71
CA MET A 134 -5.78 -0.79 -7.58
C MET A 134 -6.24 0.28 -6.60
N GLU A 135 -7.50 0.71 -6.66
CA GLU A 135 -8.08 1.66 -5.71
C GLU A 135 -7.97 1.15 -4.27
N ALA A 136 -8.38 -0.09 -4.03
CA ALA A 136 -8.28 -0.73 -2.72
C ALA A 136 -6.82 -0.79 -2.22
N ARG A 137 -5.88 -1.09 -3.12
CA ARG A 137 -4.44 -1.14 -2.82
C ARG A 137 -3.89 0.24 -2.43
N ILE A 138 -4.25 1.28 -3.18
CA ILE A 138 -3.85 2.66 -2.90
C ILE A 138 -4.42 3.11 -1.55
N ALA A 139 -5.71 2.85 -1.29
CA ALA A 139 -6.35 3.19 -0.03
C ALA A 139 -5.66 2.51 1.16
N GLN A 140 -5.28 1.25 1.03
CA GLN A 140 -4.54 0.53 2.06
C GLN A 140 -3.15 1.11 2.30
N ARG A 141 -2.39 1.38 1.24
CA ARG A 141 -1.06 2.02 1.35
C ARG A 141 -1.14 3.38 2.04
N ASN A 142 -2.14 4.18 1.68
CA ASN A 142 -2.37 5.48 2.30
C ASN A 142 -2.68 5.38 3.80
N ARG A 143 -3.46 4.36 4.24
CA ARG A 143 -3.72 4.13 5.67
C ARG A 143 -2.45 3.79 6.42
N VAL A 144 -1.64 2.87 5.89
CA VAL A 144 -0.36 2.47 6.51
C VAL A 144 0.59 3.66 6.60
N LEU A 145 0.72 4.44 5.52
CA LEU A 145 1.59 5.62 5.50
C LEU A 145 1.14 6.69 6.50
N ARG A 146 -0.16 6.97 6.57
CA ARG A 146 -0.70 7.92 7.57
C ARG A 146 -0.40 7.48 9.00
N LYS A 147 -0.57 6.18 9.31
CA LYS A 147 -0.24 5.66 10.62
C LYS A 147 1.25 5.83 10.93
N ALA A 148 2.13 5.45 10.02
CA ALA A 148 3.59 5.61 10.18
C ALA A 148 4.00 7.08 10.39
N LEU A 149 3.35 8.03 9.70
CA LEU A 149 3.59 9.46 9.90
C LEU A 149 3.16 9.95 11.28
N VAL A 150 2.04 9.45 11.82
CA VAL A 150 1.58 9.78 13.18
C VAL A 150 2.58 9.23 14.20
N ASP A 151 2.93 7.94 14.10
CA ASP A 151 3.86 7.27 15.00
C ASP A 151 5.24 7.98 14.99
N LEU A 152 5.71 8.41 13.83
CA LEU A 152 6.96 9.17 13.69
C LEU A 152 6.89 10.53 14.37
N LYS A 153 5.80 11.29 14.20
CA LYS A 153 5.61 12.59 14.86
C LYS A 153 5.57 12.46 16.39
N GLU A 154 4.89 11.45 16.91
CA GLU A 154 4.84 11.16 18.35
C GLU A 154 6.23 10.83 18.89
N SER A 155 6.98 9.98 18.20
CA SER A 155 8.36 9.64 18.56
C SER A 155 9.28 10.87 18.55
N GLN A 156 9.16 11.74 17.54
CA GLN A 156 9.93 13.00 17.50
C GLN A 156 9.57 13.92 18.66
N ALA A 157 8.30 14.05 19.01
CA ALA A 157 7.88 14.86 20.14
C ALA A 157 8.45 14.34 21.47
N GLN A 158 8.46 13.02 21.67
CA GLN A 158 9.06 12.37 22.84
C GLN A 158 10.57 12.61 22.91
N LEU A 159 11.28 12.51 21.80
CA LEU A 159 12.73 12.79 21.74
C LEU A 159 13.02 14.23 22.13
N VAL A 160 12.30 15.22 21.58
CA VAL A 160 12.45 16.63 21.92
C VAL A 160 12.16 16.89 23.40
N GLN A 161 11.13 16.25 23.95
CA GLN A 161 10.81 16.34 25.38
C GLN A 161 11.93 15.76 26.25
N SER A 162 12.46 14.59 25.89
CA SER A 162 13.57 13.95 26.59
C SER A 162 14.85 14.80 26.58
N GLU A 163 15.17 15.38 25.43
CA GLU A 163 16.33 16.27 25.27
C GLU A 163 16.19 17.54 26.13
N LYS A 164 15.01 18.15 26.14
CA LYS A 164 14.73 19.28 27.02
C LYS A 164 14.88 18.92 28.52
N MET A 165 14.39 17.74 28.92
CA MET A 165 14.54 17.27 30.29
C MET A 165 15.99 16.99 30.68
N ALA A 166 16.77 16.39 29.76
CA ALA A 166 18.19 16.16 29.98
C ALA A 166 18.95 17.48 30.13
N SER A 167 18.69 18.45 29.25
CA SER A 167 19.28 19.79 29.33
C SER A 167 18.92 20.53 30.63
N LEU A 168 17.66 20.47 31.04
CA LEU A 168 17.20 21.03 32.28
C LEU A 168 17.88 20.36 33.49
N GLY A 169 18.00 19.03 33.47
CA GLY A 169 18.70 18.27 34.51
C GLY A 169 20.17 18.70 34.67
N GLN A 170 20.88 18.91 33.57
CA GLN A 170 22.26 19.43 33.59
C GLN A 170 22.33 20.85 34.17
N MET A 171 21.42 21.74 33.79
CA MET A 171 21.35 23.11 34.34
C MET A 171 21.08 23.10 35.85
N VAL A 172 20.10 22.31 36.31
CA VAL A 172 19.77 22.21 37.72
C VAL A 172 20.94 21.67 38.52
N ALA A 173 21.65 20.65 38.01
CA ALA A 173 22.85 20.12 38.68
C ALA A 173 23.98 21.15 38.77
N GLY A 174 24.20 21.95 37.70
CA GLY A 174 25.16 23.05 37.71
C GLY A 174 24.82 24.15 38.74
N VAL A 175 23.55 24.58 38.76
CA VAL A 175 23.06 25.59 39.72
C VAL A 175 23.16 25.07 41.16
N ALA A 176 22.79 23.81 41.42
CA ALA A 176 22.91 23.20 42.73
C ALA A 176 24.38 23.17 43.20
N HIS A 177 25.32 22.86 42.33
CA HIS A 177 26.73 22.87 42.66
C HIS A 177 27.23 24.29 42.97
N GLU A 178 26.87 25.29 42.19
CA GLU A 178 27.23 26.68 42.38
C GLU A 178 26.61 27.28 43.69
N LEU A 179 25.41 26.85 44.07
CA LEU A 179 24.79 27.25 45.31
C LEU A 179 25.38 26.54 46.55
N ASN A 180 25.76 25.29 46.45
CA ASN A 180 26.35 24.55 47.56
C ASN A 180 27.73 25.08 47.97
N THR A 181 28.47 25.65 47.03
CA THR A 181 29.80 26.23 47.32
C THR A 181 29.73 27.40 48.29
N PRO A 182 28.96 28.49 48.06
CA PRO A 182 28.82 29.60 49.01
C PRO A 182 28.12 29.18 50.31
N LEU A 183 27.16 28.26 50.24
CA LEU A 183 26.53 27.72 51.46
C LEU A 183 27.52 26.97 52.33
N GLY A 184 28.45 26.23 51.73
CA GLY A 184 29.57 25.59 52.46
C GLY A 184 30.48 26.62 53.14
N TYR A 185 30.80 27.73 52.50
CA TYR A 185 31.55 28.81 53.11
C TYR A 185 30.83 29.47 54.26
N VAL A 186 29.51 29.71 54.13
CA VAL A 186 28.71 30.27 55.23
C VAL A 186 28.64 29.31 56.40
N GLY A 187 28.42 28.02 56.15
CA GLY A 187 28.41 26.99 57.18
C GLY A 187 29.73 26.88 57.93
N ASN A 188 30.87 26.88 57.22
CA ASN A 188 32.18 26.85 57.83
C ASN A 188 32.49 28.12 58.66
N ASN A 189 32.08 29.30 58.16
CA ASN A 189 32.26 30.55 58.94
C ASN A 189 31.41 30.59 60.20
N LEU A 190 30.18 30.06 60.14
CA LEU A 190 29.31 29.98 61.37
C LEU A 190 29.94 29.01 62.36
N ALA A 191 30.43 27.84 61.95
CA ALA A 191 31.08 26.90 62.87
C ALA A 191 32.34 27.50 63.50
N LEU A 192 33.11 28.28 62.76
CA LEU A 192 34.31 28.99 63.23
C LEU A 192 33.88 30.07 64.29
N LEU A 193 32.81 30.80 64.03
CA LEU A 193 32.26 31.77 64.97
C LEU A 193 31.76 31.12 66.31
N GLU A 194 31.12 29.96 66.19
CA GLU A 194 30.72 29.18 67.38
C GLU A 194 31.96 28.73 68.16
N GLU A 195 32.97 28.20 67.54
CA GLU A 195 34.22 27.75 68.19
C GLU A 195 34.97 28.89 68.85
N LEU A 196 34.99 30.08 68.20
CA LEU A 196 35.64 31.29 68.84
C LEU A 196 34.79 31.95 69.96
N SER A 197 33.48 31.86 69.87
CA SER A 197 32.61 32.46 70.88
C SER A 197 32.49 31.65 72.19
N ASP A 198 32.66 30.33 72.11
CA ASP A 198 32.54 29.44 73.31
C ASP A 198 33.57 29.75 74.41
N PRO A 199 34.87 29.97 74.11
CA PRO A 199 35.87 30.38 75.11
C PRO A 199 35.61 31.77 75.69
N LEU A 200 35.11 32.71 74.85
CA LEU A 200 34.75 34.05 75.30
C LEU A 200 33.55 34.05 76.26
N LEU A 201 32.56 33.25 75.98
CA LEU A 201 31.41 33.08 76.94
C LEU A 201 31.84 32.43 78.21
N ARG A 202 32.69 31.40 78.19
CA ARG A 202 33.27 30.81 79.45
C ARG A 202 34.09 31.79 80.24
N LEU A 203 34.83 32.69 79.59
CA LEU A 203 35.63 33.72 80.23
C LEU A 203 34.71 34.76 80.89
N ALA A 204 33.63 35.16 80.22
CA ALA A 204 32.64 36.09 80.78
C ALA A 204 31.90 35.48 82.00
N ASP A 205 31.53 34.19 81.90
CA ASP A 205 30.93 33.48 83.04
C ASP A 205 31.88 33.33 84.21
N ALA A 206 33.16 33.07 84.01
CA ALA A 206 34.20 33.00 85.04
C ALA A 206 34.45 34.38 85.69
N GLN A 207 34.43 35.47 84.87
CA GLN A 207 34.50 36.82 85.44
C GLN A 207 33.30 37.20 86.27
N ALA A 208 32.09 36.83 85.82
CA ALA A 208 30.87 37.09 86.63
C ALA A 208 30.93 36.37 88.00
N ALA A 209 31.42 35.14 88.01
CA ALA A 209 31.58 34.35 89.27
C ALA A 209 32.66 34.86 90.25
N LEU A 210 33.51 35.77 89.80
CA LEU A 210 34.52 36.40 90.67
C LEU A 210 34.07 37.74 91.30
N VAL A 211 32.92 38.26 90.91
CA VAL A 211 32.36 39.56 91.40
C VAL A 211 31.24 39.38 92.44
N ASP A 212 30.71 38.16 92.56
CA ASP A 212 29.80 37.74 93.63
C ASP A 212 30.65 37.14 94.80
#